data_16032208896fd06ea8137bd6774a7fc0
#
_entry.id   16032208896fd06ea8137bd6774a7fc0
#
_cell.length_a   1.000
_cell.length_b   1.000
_cell.length_c   1.000
_cell.angle_alpha   90.00
_cell.angle_beta   90.00
_cell.angle_gamma   90.00
#
_symmetry.space_group_name_H-M   'P 1'
#
loop_
_entity.id
_entity.type
_entity.pdbx_description
1 polymer ?
#
loop_
_entity_poly.entity_id
_entity_poly.type
_entity_poly.pdbx_seq_one_letter_code
_entity_poly.pdbx_strand_id
1 'polypeptide(L)'
;MELLTIILLVIIVLLTYLLLKKEKVLGIKTETKDNNDQIKVVENKDYRKNIYDLLNYIPEGIIILDKGKKILFSNNSANKLFQIKLEENISGFLRNPDLLSSIDKSFEGNNISDLEIEIRNQAVQRLNITIYLDQNNLFFDEVSCVLFIRDLTEFHKFQQLKSDFVANVSHELRTPLQSIKMGLETFENNSDLKKNSEVTNLLPVMSSQSERMENLIRDLLSLSKIELQEHIRPTHEIDLIELIDYVIKTYEKIISKNNISIKFNKTDNFKIIGDRDKLIEIFTNLIDNSIKYSDKNKEITITAKKDGEYNTVSVADQGIGIPKESIHRITERFFTVDPSKSRSVGGTGLGLAIVKHLVSQHRAEMHINSIENKGTTIDIKFNPL
;
A
#
# COMPACT_ATOMS: atom_id res chain seq x y z
N MET A 1 -6.89 -17.00 3.93
CA MET A 1 -8.25 -16.58 3.54
C MET A 1 -8.54 -16.79 2.04
N GLU A 2 -7.56 -16.58 1.16
CA GLU A 2 -7.75 -16.69 -0.30
C GLU A 2 -8.07 -18.11 -0.80
N LEU A 3 -7.46 -19.14 -0.21
CA LEU A 3 -7.75 -20.54 -0.58
C LEU A 3 -9.21 -20.93 -0.26
N LEU A 4 -9.76 -20.37 0.81
CA LEU A 4 -11.14 -20.64 1.25
C LEU A 4 -12.17 -19.98 0.31
N THR A 5 -11.88 -18.79 -0.23
CA THR A 5 -12.76 -18.11 -1.19
C THR A 5 -12.75 -18.80 -2.55
N ILE A 6 -11.61 -19.29 -3.01
CA ILE A 6 -11.49 -20.05 -4.26
C ILE A 6 -12.23 -21.40 -4.11
N ILE A 7 -12.06 -22.09 -2.99
CA ILE A 7 -12.78 -23.33 -2.70
C ILE A 7 -14.29 -23.09 -2.63
N LEU A 8 -14.73 -21.99 -2.02
CA LEU A 8 -16.15 -21.64 -1.93
C LEU A 8 -16.75 -21.34 -3.31
N LEU A 9 -16.02 -20.63 -4.15
CA LEU A 9 -16.42 -20.31 -5.54
C LEU A 9 -16.52 -21.58 -6.40
N VAL A 10 -15.55 -22.48 -6.29
CA VAL A 10 -15.56 -23.78 -6.96
C VAL A 10 -16.73 -24.65 -6.44
N ILE A 11 -17.01 -24.62 -5.13
CA ILE A 11 -18.14 -25.35 -4.54
C ILE A 11 -19.47 -24.77 -5.04
N ILE A 12 -19.62 -23.45 -5.14
CA ILE A 12 -20.84 -22.81 -5.66
C ILE A 12 -21.04 -23.18 -7.13
N VAL A 13 -20.01 -23.11 -7.95
CA VAL A 13 -20.07 -23.52 -9.37
C VAL A 13 -20.36 -25.03 -9.49
N LEU A 14 -19.77 -25.85 -8.62
CA LEU A 14 -20.02 -27.30 -8.58
C LEU A 14 -21.44 -27.64 -8.11
N LEU A 15 -21.95 -26.92 -7.10
CA LEU A 15 -23.32 -27.07 -6.59
C LEU A 15 -24.36 -26.61 -7.62
N THR A 16 -24.12 -25.51 -8.32
CA THR A 16 -25.00 -25.08 -9.41
C THR A 16 -24.93 -26.06 -10.58
N TYR A 17 -23.75 -26.59 -10.93
CA TYR A 17 -23.59 -27.64 -11.92
C TYR A 17 -24.33 -28.94 -11.51
N LEU A 18 -24.21 -29.38 -10.26
CA LEU A 18 -24.89 -30.58 -9.74
C LEU A 18 -26.40 -30.39 -9.69
N LEU A 19 -26.89 -29.19 -9.34
CA LEU A 19 -28.31 -28.85 -9.37
C LEU A 19 -28.88 -28.90 -10.78
N LEU A 20 -28.16 -28.27 -11.75
CA LEU A 20 -28.54 -28.28 -13.17
C LEU A 20 -28.46 -29.69 -13.77
N LYS A 21 -27.45 -30.49 -13.38
CA LYS A 21 -27.34 -31.89 -13.80
C LYS A 21 -28.45 -32.78 -13.19
N LYS A 22 -28.85 -32.50 -11.94
CA LYS A 22 -29.94 -33.20 -11.25
C LYS A 22 -31.30 -32.93 -11.90
N GLU A 23 -31.55 -31.69 -12.36
CA GLU A 23 -32.74 -31.35 -13.12
C GLU A 23 -32.73 -31.96 -14.54
N LYS A 24 -31.58 -32.08 -15.21
CA LYS A 24 -31.44 -32.75 -16.50
C LYS A 24 -31.62 -34.30 -16.39
N VAL A 25 -31.27 -34.88 -15.25
CA VAL A 25 -31.45 -36.34 -14.91
C VAL A 25 -32.81 -36.62 -14.32
N LEU A 26 -33.42 -35.68 -13.61
CA LEU A 26 -34.81 -35.70 -13.16
C LEU A 26 -35.69 -35.04 -14.23
N GLY A 27 -35.56 -35.44 -15.49
CA GLY A 27 -36.59 -35.28 -16.48
C GLY A 27 -37.84 -35.98 -15.97
N ILE A 28 -38.56 -35.31 -15.09
CA ILE A 28 -39.87 -35.73 -14.62
C ILE A 28 -40.78 -35.62 -15.84
N LYS A 29 -40.88 -36.70 -16.58
CA LYS A 29 -42.05 -37.00 -17.38
C LYS A 29 -43.21 -37.19 -16.40
N THR A 30 -43.83 -36.14 -15.97
CA THR A 30 -45.20 -36.21 -15.48
C THR A 30 -46.06 -36.34 -16.73
N GLU A 31 -46.32 -37.60 -17.11
CA GLU A 31 -47.44 -37.91 -17.94
C GLU A 31 -48.72 -37.63 -17.14
N THR A 32 -49.24 -36.43 -17.25
CA THR A 32 -50.67 -36.19 -17.01
C THR A 32 -51.35 -36.19 -18.36
N LYS A 33 -52.07 -37.22 -18.66
CA LYS A 33 -53.05 -37.30 -19.70
C LYS A 33 -54.14 -36.26 -19.38
N ASP A 34 -54.16 -35.17 -20.12
CA ASP A 34 -55.41 -34.51 -20.46
C ASP A 34 -55.24 -33.68 -21.77
N ASN A 35 -56.32 -33.74 -22.53
CA ASN A 35 -56.38 -33.26 -23.88
C ASN A 35 -56.28 -31.72 -23.95
N ASN A 36 -55.53 -31.23 -24.91
CA ASN A 36 -55.44 -29.81 -25.34
C ASN A 36 -54.56 -28.88 -24.55
N ASP A 37 -53.34 -29.25 -24.24
CA ASP A 37 -52.36 -28.24 -23.84
C ASP A 37 -51.13 -28.26 -24.76
N GLN A 38 -50.93 -27.16 -25.42
CA GLN A 38 -49.67 -26.79 -26.06
C GLN A 38 -48.60 -26.91 -24.96
N ILE A 39 -47.64 -27.79 -25.17
CA ILE A 39 -46.41 -27.87 -24.35
C ILE A 39 -45.75 -26.47 -24.47
N LYS A 40 -45.99 -25.62 -23.48
CA LYS A 40 -45.15 -24.43 -23.28
C LYS A 40 -43.75 -24.95 -22.93
N VAL A 41 -42.91 -24.97 -23.92
CA VAL A 41 -41.46 -24.96 -23.70
C VAL A 41 -41.23 -23.68 -22.89
N VAL A 42 -41.15 -23.83 -21.55
CA VAL A 42 -40.67 -22.74 -20.68
C VAL A 42 -39.25 -22.48 -21.14
N GLU A 43 -39.14 -21.44 -21.96
CA GLU A 43 -37.86 -21.07 -22.57
C GLU A 43 -36.82 -20.85 -21.45
N ASN A 44 -35.71 -21.49 -21.63
CA ASN A 44 -34.49 -21.45 -20.81
C ASN A 44 -33.90 -20.02 -20.59
N LYS A 45 -34.59 -18.99 -21.02
CA LYS A 45 -34.20 -17.57 -20.98
C LYS A 45 -34.10 -17.03 -19.54
N ASP A 46 -34.98 -17.44 -18.62
CA ASP A 46 -34.97 -16.91 -17.26
C ASP A 46 -33.77 -17.42 -16.42
N TYR A 47 -33.36 -18.66 -16.64
CA TYR A 47 -32.21 -19.22 -15.94
C TYR A 47 -30.89 -18.57 -16.38
N ARG A 48 -30.71 -18.30 -17.68
CA ARG A 48 -29.51 -17.62 -18.21
C ARG A 48 -29.40 -16.21 -17.69
N LYS A 49 -30.51 -15.46 -17.65
CA LYS A 49 -30.54 -14.11 -17.10
C LYS A 49 -30.11 -14.10 -15.62
N ASN A 50 -30.63 -15.02 -14.81
CA ASN A 50 -30.27 -15.12 -13.40
C ASN A 50 -28.77 -15.47 -13.21
N ILE A 51 -28.20 -16.33 -14.09
CA ILE A 51 -26.77 -16.65 -14.07
C ILE A 51 -25.93 -15.41 -14.41
N TYR A 52 -26.29 -14.66 -15.46
CA TYR A 52 -25.56 -13.44 -15.83
C TYR A 52 -25.65 -12.36 -14.76
N ASP A 53 -26.79 -12.25 -14.08
CA ASP A 53 -26.94 -11.33 -12.96
C ASP A 53 -26.00 -11.75 -11.80
N LEU A 54 -25.89 -13.03 -11.49
CA LEU A 54 -24.94 -13.53 -10.49
C LEU A 54 -23.47 -13.27 -10.89
N LEU A 55 -23.10 -13.50 -12.15
CA LEU A 55 -21.75 -13.25 -12.64
C LEU A 55 -21.35 -11.77 -12.51
N ASN A 56 -22.32 -10.84 -12.54
CA ASN A 56 -22.07 -9.41 -12.34
C ASN A 56 -21.66 -9.02 -10.90
N TYR A 57 -21.93 -9.87 -9.90
CA TYR A 57 -21.48 -9.66 -8.53
C TYR A 57 -20.08 -10.22 -8.25
N ILE A 58 -19.51 -10.99 -9.19
CA ILE A 58 -18.16 -11.57 -9.04
C ILE A 58 -17.12 -10.45 -9.21
N PRO A 59 -16.16 -10.32 -8.28
CA PRO A 59 -15.14 -9.27 -8.33
C PRO A 59 -14.11 -9.48 -9.44
N GLU A 60 -13.86 -10.73 -9.87
CA GLU A 60 -13.02 -11.03 -11.03
C GLU A 60 -13.72 -10.67 -12.34
N GLY A 61 -12.94 -10.22 -13.33
CA GLY A 61 -13.43 -10.01 -14.68
C GLY A 61 -13.80 -11.34 -15.33
N ILE A 62 -15.00 -11.43 -15.92
CA ILE A 62 -15.44 -12.61 -16.67
C ILE A 62 -15.80 -12.19 -18.06
N ILE A 63 -15.18 -12.85 -19.06
CA ILE A 63 -15.47 -12.66 -20.48
C ILE A 63 -15.78 -14.02 -21.09
N ILE A 64 -16.85 -14.14 -21.86
CA ILE A 64 -17.19 -15.35 -22.62
C ILE A 64 -17.07 -15.03 -24.11
N LEU A 65 -16.36 -15.89 -24.83
CA LEU A 65 -16.02 -15.72 -26.25
C LEU A 65 -16.57 -16.87 -27.08
N ASP A 66 -16.96 -16.56 -28.31
CA ASP A 66 -17.18 -17.58 -29.36
C ASP A 66 -15.85 -18.05 -29.98
N LYS A 67 -15.92 -19.04 -30.91
CA LYS A 67 -14.76 -19.51 -31.66
C LYS A 67 -14.08 -18.44 -32.51
N GLY A 68 -14.80 -17.40 -32.92
CA GLY A 68 -14.29 -16.25 -33.65
C GLY A 68 -13.64 -15.20 -32.75
N LYS A 69 -13.53 -15.48 -31.44
CA LYS A 69 -13.03 -14.53 -30.41
C LYS A 69 -13.91 -13.29 -30.24
N LYS A 70 -15.19 -13.35 -30.65
CA LYS A 70 -16.16 -12.30 -30.36
C LYS A 70 -16.67 -12.45 -28.94
N ILE A 71 -16.95 -11.33 -28.30
CA ILE A 71 -17.44 -11.29 -26.94
C ILE A 71 -18.94 -11.51 -26.91
N LEU A 72 -19.33 -12.64 -26.33
CA LEU A 72 -20.73 -13.00 -26.10
C LEU A 72 -21.26 -12.44 -24.79
N PHE A 73 -20.40 -12.35 -23.76
CA PHE A 73 -20.74 -11.82 -22.45
C PHE A 73 -19.51 -11.19 -21.77
N SER A 74 -19.74 -10.15 -21.00
CA SER A 74 -18.76 -9.59 -20.06
C SER A 74 -19.47 -9.10 -18.81
N ASN A 75 -18.91 -9.39 -17.63
CA ASN A 75 -19.46 -8.91 -16.37
C ASN A 75 -19.03 -7.48 -16.05
N ASN A 76 -19.62 -6.89 -15.00
CA ASN A 76 -19.33 -5.53 -14.56
C ASN A 76 -17.85 -5.29 -14.24
N SER A 77 -17.16 -6.29 -13.69
CA SER A 77 -15.74 -6.19 -13.33
C SER A 77 -14.85 -6.15 -14.58
N ALA A 78 -15.12 -6.99 -15.59
CA ALA A 78 -14.42 -6.94 -16.87
C ALA A 78 -14.67 -5.62 -17.61
N ASN A 79 -15.90 -5.11 -17.58
CA ASN A 79 -16.25 -3.84 -18.21
C ASN A 79 -15.53 -2.63 -17.55
N LYS A 80 -15.32 -2.65 -16.24
CA LYS A 80 -14.53 -1.62 -15.54
C LYS A 80 -13.04 -1.65 -15.94
N LEU A 81 -12.50 -2.85 -16.20
CA LEU A 81 -11.09 -2.99 -16.62
C LEU A 81 -10.85 -2.54 -18.05
N PHE A 82 -11.78 -2.84 -18.98
CA PHE A 82 -11.50 -2.75 -20.42
C PHE A 82 -12.50 -1.93 -21.24
N GLN A 83 -13.58 -1.43 -20.68
CA GLN A 83 -14.66 -0.72 -21.42
C GLN A 83 -15.17 -1.52 -22.61
N ILE A 84 -15.51 -2.77 -22.36
CA ILE A 84 -15.86 -3.80 -23.36
C ILE A 84 -17.18 -3.44 -24.08
N LYS A 85 -17.22 -3.67 -25.40
CA LYS A 85 -18.46 -3.70 -26.17
C LYS A 85 -18.74 -5.13 -26.61
N LEU A 86 -19.98 -5.56 -26.40
CA LEU A 86 -20.44 -6.87 -26.85
C LEU A 86 -20.34 -6.99 -28.38
N GLU A 87 -20.15 -8.21 -28.88
CA GLU A 87 -19.99 -8.57 -30.29
C GLU A 87 -18.68 -8.04 -30.95
N GLU A 88 -17.85 -7.25 -30.25
CA GLU A 88 -16.52 -6.91 -30.72
C GLU A 88 -15.54 -8.07 -30.48
N ASN A 89 -14.47 -8.11 -31.27
CA ASN A 89 -13.41 -9.11 -31.09
C ASN A 89 -12.51 -8.70 -29.93
N ILE A 90 -12.12 -9.66 -29.07
CA ILE A 90 -11.26 -9.40 -27.90
C ILE A 90 -9.94 -8.73 -28.27
N SER A 91 -9.40 -8.98 -29.47
CA SER A 91 -8.17 -8.34 -29.96
C SER A 91 -8.31 -6.83 -30.15
N GLY A 92 -9.52 -6.27 -30.10
CA GLY A 92 -9.77 -4.83 -30.17
C GLY A 92 -9.16 -4.06 -28.97
N PHE A 93 -9.16 -4.66 -27.79
CA PHE A 93 -8.67 -4.05 -26.54
C PHE A 93 -7.58 -4.87 -25.84
N LEU A 94 -7.51 -6.18 -26.03
CA LEU A 94 -6.47 -7.08 -25.48
C LEU A 94 -5.61 -7.66 -26.60
N ARG A 95 -4.58 -6.91 -27.01
CA ARG A 95 -3.68 -7.29 -28.13
C ARG A 95 -2.42 -8.03 -27.65
N ASN A 96 -2.57 -8.94 -26.70
CA ASN A 96 -1.46 -9.73 -26.23
C ASN A 96 -1.37 -11.05 -27.05
N PRO A 97 -0.23 -11.33 -27.73
CA PRO A 97 -0.08 -12.53 -28.56
C PRO A 97 -0.21 -13.83 -27.78
N ASP A 98 0.31 -13.87 -26.55
CA ASP A 98 0.26 -15.07 -25.71
C ASP A 98 -1.17 -15.38 -25.29
N LEU A 99 -1.97 -14.34 -24.96
CA LEU A 99 -3.39 -14.50 -24.67
C LEU A 99 -4.16 -15.03 -25.87
N LEU A 100 -3.97 -14.41 -27.04
CA LEU A 100 -4.67 -14.84 -28.26
C LEU A 100 -4.34 -16.27 -28.68
N SER A 101 -3.05 -16.65 -28.56
CA SER A 101 -2.60 -18.02 -28.79
C SER A 101 -3.18 -19.00 -27.75
N SER A 102 -3.29 -18.57 -26.49
CA SER A 102 -3.85 -19.38 -25.41
C SER A 102 -5.36 -19.61 -25.60
N ILE A 103 -6.08 -18.62 -26.09
CA ILE A 103 -7.50 -18.77 -26.47
C ILE A 103 -7.65 -19.81 -27.58
N ASP A 104 -6.81 -19.75 -28.62
CA ASP A 104 -6.84 -20.73 -29.72
C ASP A 104 -6.59 -22.15 -29.21
N LYS A 105 -5.57 -22.35 -28.39
CA LYS A 105 -5.25 -23.65 -27.77
C LYS A 105 -6.37 -24.16 -26.86
N SER A 106 -7.12 -23.28 -26.23
CA SER A 106 -8.25 -23.66 -25.40
C SER A 106 -9.38 -24.26 -26.26
N PHE A 107 -9.65 -23.71 -27.43
CA PHE A 107 -10.61 -24.31 -28.38
C PHE A 107 -10.16 -25.67 -28.95
N GLU A 108 -8.87 -26.01 -28.88
CA GLU A 108 -8.33 -27.32 -29.18
C GLU A 108 -8.50 -28.35 -28.05
N GLY A 109 -9.07 -27.95 -26.93
CA GLY A 109 -9.34 -28.81 -25.76
C GLY A 109 -8.37 -28.67 -24.59
N ASN A 110 -7.46 -27.71 -24.63
CA ASN A 110 -6.49 -27.46 -23.56
C ASN A 110 -6.98 -26.32 -22.67
N ASN A 111 -7.35 -26.63 -21.43
CA ASN A 111 -7.60 -25.59 -20.42
C ASN A 111 -6.28 -24.93 -20.04
N ILE A 112 -6.26 -23.61 -19.96
CA ILE A 112 -5.07 -22.83 -19.62
C ILE A 112 -5.34 -22.10 -18.30
N SER A 113 -4.47 -22.36 -17.33
CA SER A 113 -4.48 -21.69 -16.03
C SER A 113 -3.22 -20.85 -15.89
N ASP A 114 -3.31 -19.79 -15.05
CA ASP A 114 -2.17 -18.97 -14.64
C ASP A 114 -1.39 -18.29 -15.78
N LEU A 115 -2.11 -17.80 -16.79
CA LEU A 115 -1.51 -16.93 -17.80
C LEU A 115 -1.37 -15.52 -17.24
N GLU A 116 -0.15 -15.11 -16.89
CA GLU A 116 0.12 -13.73 -16.50
C GLU A 116 0.46 -12.88 -17.72
N ILE A 117 -0.22 -11.74 -17.84
CA ILE A 117 0.05 -10.74 -18.89
C ILE A 117 0.22 -9.35 -18.27
N GLU A 118 1.08 -8.56 -18.90
CA GLU A 118 1.26 -7.15 -18.58
C GLU A 118 0.60 -6.29 -19.67
N ILE A 119 -0.27 -5.37 -19.26
CA ILE A 119 -0.93 -4.44 -20.17
C ILE A 119 -0.47 -3.03 -19.83
N ARG A 120 -0.08 -2.28 -20.85
CA ARG A 120 0.37 -0.89 -20.75
C ARG A 120 -0.63 0.04 -21.43
N ASN A 121 -1.64 0.44 -20.66
CA ASN A 121 -2.57 1.48 -21.09
C ASN A 121 -2.15 2.83 -20.47
N GLN A 122 -3.00 3.44 -19.65
CA GLN A 122 -2.65 4.66 -18.87
C GLN A 122 -1.71 4.33 -17.70
N ALA A 123 -1.79 3.11 -17.17
CA ALA A 123 -0.90 2.56 -16.15
C ALA A 123 -0.55 1.11 -16.50
N VAL A 124 0.55 0.61 -15.93
CA VAL A 124 0.93 -0.81 -16.06
C VAL A 124 0.00 -1.63 -15.19
N GLN A 125 -0.75 -2.53 -15.80
CA GLN A 125 -1.62 -3.50 -15.11
C GLN A 125 -1.07 -4.91 -15.31
N ARG A 126 -1.08 -5.72 -14.26
CA ARG A 126 -0.70 -7.14 -14.29
C ARG A 126 -1.92 -7.98 -14.04
N LEU A 127 -2.28 -8.77 -15.05
CA LEU A 127 -3.47 -9.59 -15.03
C LEU A 127 -3.09 -11.07 -15.04
N ASN A 128 -3.76 -11.85 -14.20
CA ASN A 128 -3.75 -13.30 -14.27
C ASN A 128 -5.03 -13.75 -14.97
N ILE A 129 -4.90 -14.56 -16.02
CA ILE A 129 -6.02 -15.02 -16.84
C ILE A 129 -6.06 -16.53 -16.81
N THR A 130 -7.22 -17.06 -16.46
CA THR A 130 -7.53 -18.49 -16.55
C THR A 130 -8.59 -18.70 -17.63
N ILE A 131 -8.36 -19.65 -18.52
CA ILE A 131 -9.19 -19.90 -19.69
C ILE A 131 -9.78 -21.31 -19.62
N TYR A 132 -11.10 -21.42 -19.68
CA TYR A 132 -11.82 -22.68 -19.72
C TYR A 132 -12.68 -22.80 -20.96
N LEU A 133 -12.67 -23.97 -21.58
CA LEU A 133 -13.57 -24.30 -22.67
C LEU A 133 -14.90 -24.82 -22.13
N ASP A 134 -16.00 -24.15 -22.50
CA ASP A 134 -17.38 -24.61 -22.20
C ASP A 134 -17.80 -25.68 -23.25
N GLN A 135 -17.36 -26.92 -23.04
CA GLN A 135 -17.71 -28.05 -23.91
C GLN A 135 -19.18 -28.48 -23.78
N ASN A 136 -19.83 -28.14 -22.68
CA ASN A 136 -21.20 -28.55 -22.38
C ASN A 136 -22.23 -27.52 -22.80
N ASN A 137 -21.84 -26.43 -23.43
CA ASN A 137 -22.69 -25.34 -23.88
C ASN A 137 -23.57 -24.78 -22.72
N LEU A 138 -22.97 -24.62 -21.54
CA LEU A 138 -23.67 -24.20 -20.33
C LEU A 138 -24.14 -22.74 -20.43
N PHE A 139 -23.35 -21.91 -21.05
CA PHE A 139 -23.62 -20.47 -21.17
C PHE A 139 -24.31 -20.10 -22.47
N PHE A 140 -23.91 -20.70 -23.58
CA PHE A 140 -24.45 -20.44 -24.91
C PHE A 140 -24.78 -21.76 -25.63
N ASP A 141 -25.58 -21.68 -26.72
CA ASP A 141 -25.95 -22.86 -27.50
C ASP A 141 -24.83 -23.36 -28.43
N GLU A 142 -23.66 -22.73 -28.35
CA GLU A 142 -22.44 -23.05 -29.09
C GLU A 142 -21.23 -23.19 -28.12
N VAL A 143 -20.19 -23.84 -28.61
CA VAL A 143 -18.93 -24.00 -27.85
C VAL A 143 -18.33 -22.63 -27.62
N SER A 144 -18.15 -22.29 -26.38
CA SER A 144 -17.62 -20.99 -25.93
C SER A 144 -16.41 -21.16 -25.03
N CYS A 145 -15.66 -20.08 -24.90
CA CYS A 145 -14.47 -20.02 -24.05
C CYS A 145 -14.70 -18.98 -22.94
N VAL A 146 -14.50 -19.36 -21.68
CA VAL A 146 -14.67 -18.50 -20.53
C VAL A 146 -13.33 -18.07 -20.00
N LEU A 147 -13.09 -16.76 -19.95
CA LEU A 147 -11.92 -16.14 -19.39
C LEU A 147 -12.25 -15.58 -18.01
N PHE A 148 -11.49 -15.99 -17.00
CA PHE A 148 -11.47 -15.37 -15.68
C PHE A 148 -10.24 -14.49 -15.58
N ILE A 149 -10.45 -13.21 -15.28
CA ILE A 149 -9.40 -12.19 -15.28
C ILE A 149 -9.30 -11.60 -13.87
N ARG A 150 -8.16 -11.81 -13.23
CA ARG A 150 -7.83 -11.25 -11.92
C ARG A 150 -6.78 -10.16 -12.10
N ASP A 151 -7.06 -8.97 -11.57
CA ASP A 151 -6.06 -7.91 -11.49
C ASP A 151 -5.13 -8.16 -10.29
N LEU A 152 -3.85 -8.46 -10.59
CA LEU A 152 -2.80 -8.66 -9.59
C LEU A 152 -1.90 -7.43 -9.41
N THR A 153 -2.26 -6.28 -9.99
CA THR A 153 -1.42 -5.08 -9.99
C THR A 153 -1.08 -4.64 -8.57
N GLU A 154 -2.07 -4.53 -7.70
CA GLU A 154 -1.85 -4.13 -6.30
C GLU A 154 -1.07 -5.19 -5.51
N PHE A 155 -1.31 -6.48 -5.76
CA PHE A 155 -0.56 -7.57 -5.14
C PHE A 155 0.93 -7.51 -5.53
N HIS A 156 1.25 -7.34 -6.82
CA HIS A 156 2.64 -7.22 -7.28
C HIS A 156 3.31 -5.94 -6.77
N LYS A 157 2.59 -4.81 -6.72
CA LYS A 157 3.10 -3.58 -6.08
C LYS A 157 3.46 -3.82 -4.61
N PHE A 158 2.59 -4.49 -3.87
CA PHE A 158 2.85 -4.83 -2.47
C PHE A 158 4.06 -5.75 -2.32
N GLN A 159 4.20 -6.78 -3.15
CA GLN A 159 5.36 -7.68 -3.16
C GLN A 159 6.66 -6.92 -3.49
N GLN A 160 6.61 -6.02 -4.46
CA GLN A 160 7.75 -5.18 -4.82
C GLN A 160 8.15 -4.28 -3.66
N LEU A 161 7.20 -3.56 -3.06
CA LEU A 161 7.45 -2.71 -1.89
C LEU A 161 8.07 -3.49 -0.73
N LYS A 162 7.61 -4.73 -0.50
CA LYS A 162 8.18 -5.62 0.53
C LYS A 162 9.61 -6.04 0.19
N SER A 163 9.88 -6.38 -1.06
CA SER A 163 11.23 -6.74 -1.54
C SER A 163 12.20 -5.57 -1.42
N ASP A 164 11.79 -4.39 -1.89
CA ASP A 164 12.59 -3.16 -1.82
C ASP A 164 12.86 -2.76 -0.36
N PHE A 165 11.88 -2.94 0.52
CA PHE A 165 12.05 -2.72 1.95
C PHE A 165 13.15 -3.60 2.53
N VAL A 166 13.12 -4.92 2.29
CA VAL A 166 14.16 -5.86 2.79
C VAL A 166 15.53 -5.53 2.21
N ALA A 167 15.62 -5.20 0.93
CA ALA A 167 16.86 -4.81 0.28
C ALA A 167 17.44 -3.53 0.90
N ASN A 168 16.61 -2.51 1.11
CA ASN A 168 17.02 -1.24 1.71
C ASN A 168 17.46 -1.39 3.16
N VAL A 169 16.73 -2.17 3.98
CA VAL A 169 17.14 -2.50 5.36
C VAL A 169 18.53 -3.14 5.37
N SER A 170 18.74 -4.14 4.50
CA SER A 170 20.02 -4.84 4.42
C SER A 170 21.17 -3.90 4.05
N HIS A 171 20.93 -2.95 3.17
CA HIS A 171 21.91 -1.95 2.73
C HIS A 171 22.22 -0.95 3.83
N GLU A 172 21.19 -0.42 4.49
CA GLU A 172 21.32 0.59 5.54
C GLU A 172 21.93 0.02 6.85
N LEU A 173 21.81 -1.29 7.09
CA LEU A 173 22.52 -1.97 8.20
C LEU A 173 23.95 -2.32 7.84
N ARG A 174 24.25 -2.72 6.59
CA ARG A 174 25.60 -3.14 6.17
C ARG A 174 26.62 -2.01 6.28
N THR A 175 26.25 -0.80 5.87
CA THR A 175 27.17 0.36 5.84
C THR A 175 27.73 0.71 7.23
N PRO A 176 26.91 0.95 8.29
CA PRO A 176 27.41 1.21 9.62
C PRO A 176 28.19 0.04 10.22
N LEU A 177 27.73 -1.20 9.95
CA LEU A 177 28.43 -2.40 10.41
C LEU A 177 29.84 -2.51 9.84
N GLN A 178 30.01 -2.21 8.53
CA GLN A 178 31.34 -2.17 7.90
C GLN A 178 32.24 -1.09 8.52
N SER A 179 31.68 0.09 8.81
CA SER A 179 32.44 1.17 9.46
C SER A 179 32.93 0.78 10.86
N ILE A 180 32.04 0.13 11.64
CA ILE A 180 32.43 -0.39 12.97
C ILE A 180 33.51 -1.47 12.83
N LYS A 181 33.34 -2.41 11.90
CA LYS A 181 34.29 -3.49 11.64
C LYS A 181 35.67 -2.95 11.23
N MET A 182 35.74 -2.01 10.32
CA MET A 182 36.98 -1.34 9.92
C MET A 182 37.66 -0.63 11.10
N GLY A 183 36.89 0.03 11.96
CA GLY A 183 37.39 0.63 13.18
C GLY A 183 38.00 -0.41 14.09
N LEU A 184 37.35 -1.55 14.35
CA LEU A 184 37.89 -2.65 15.17
C LEU A 184 39.14 -3.27 14.58
N GLU A 185 39.15 -3.55 13.26
CA GLU A 185 40.34 -4.09 12.57
C GLU A 185 41.56 -3.13 12.69
N THR A 186 41.33 -1.82 12.64
CA THR A 186 42.37 -0.80 12.84
C THR A 186 42.87 -0.83 14.27
N PHE A 187 42.00 -1.06 15.25
CA PHE A 187 42.41 -1.26 16.66
C PHE A 187 43.24 -2.52 16.86
N GLU A 188 42.87 -3.64 16.27
CA GLU A 188 43.56 -4.92 16.41
C GLU A 188 44.97 -4.88 15.79
N ASN A 189 45.14 -4.18 14.66
CA ASN A 189 46.41 -4.10 13.93
C ASN A 189 47.42 -3.08 14.51
N ASN A 190 47.00 -2.20 15.43
CA ASN A 190 47.86 -1.20 16.05
C ASN A 190 48.21 -1.55 17.50
N SER A 191 49.37 -2.11 17.70
CA SER A 191 49.86 -2.52 19.03
C SER A 191 50.21 -1.36 20.00
N ASP A 192 50.32 -0.12 19.49
CA ASP A 192 50.66 1.10 20.26
C ASP A 192 49.46 2.05 20.44
N LEU A 193 48.36 1.51 20.90
CA LEU A 193 47.05 2.18 20.98
C LEU A 193 46.96 3.47 21.82
N LYS A 194 47.94 3.72 22.71
CA LYS A 194 47.85 4.84 23.66
C LYS A 194 48.43 6.17 23.15
N LYS A 195 49.07 6.20 21.98
CA LYS A 195 49.74 7.41 21.44
C LYS A 195 49.27 7.88 20.05
N ASN A 196 48.36 7.15 19.42
CA ASN A 196 47.99 7.47 18.05
C ASN A 196 46.68 8.28 18.00
N SER A 197 46.74 9.53 17.54
CA SER A 197 45.59 10.43 17.40
C SER A 197 44.53 9.87 16.43
N GLU A 198 44.88 9.00 15.49
CA GLU A 198 43.98 8.36 14.55
C GLU A 198 42.99 7.44 15.24
N VAL A 199 43.45 6.70 16.27
CA VAL A 199 42.62 5.79 17.07
C VAL A 199 41.58 6.54 17.89
N THR A 200 41.98 7.70 18.46
CA THR A 200 41.05 8.54 19.25
C THR A 200 39.91 9.11 18.40
N ASN A 201 40.16 9.29 17.11
CA ASN A 201 39.14 9.78 16.17
C ASN A 201 38.16 8.68 15.67
N LEU A 202 38.56 7.38 15.72
CA LEU A 202 37.71 6.28 15.27
C LEU A 202 36.58 5.94 16.26
N LEU A 203 36.85 6.05 17.56
CA LEU A 203 35.83 5.73 18.60
C LEU A 203 34.53 6.55 18.46
N PRO A 204 34.57 7.89 18.27
CA PRO A 204 33.37 8.68 18.06
C PRO A 204 32.59 8.25 16.79
N VAL A 205 33.34 7.88 15.73
CA VAL A 205 32.72 7.39 14.48
C VAL A 205 32.00 6.08 14.71
N MET A 206 32.65 5.11 15.37
CA MET A 206 32.03 3.82 15.70
C MET A 206 30.81 3.99 16.59
N SER A 207 30.89 4.85 17.62
CA SER A 207 29.78 5.15 18.51
C SER A 207 28.59 5.75 17.74
N SER A 208 28.83 6.72 16.86
CA SER A 208 27.79 7.33 16.06
C SER A 208 27.13 6.35 15.09
N GLN A 209 27.90 5.41 14.51
CA GLN A 209 27.35 4.36 13.65
C GLN A 209 26.53 3.33 14.43
N SER A 210 26.96 3.01 15.69
CA SER A 210 26.16 2.15 16.57
C SER A 210 24.82 2.79 16.95
N GLU A 211 24.81 4.06 17.35
CA GLU A 211 23.59 4.82 17.64
C GLU A 211 22.67 4.89 16.42
N ARG A 212 23.23 5.08 15.23
CA ARG A 212 22.46 5.07 13.99
C ARG A 212 21.80 3.72 13.74
N MET A 213 22.50 2.60 13.97
CA MET A 213 21.91 1.26 13.86
C MET A 213 20.78 1.05 14.86
N GLU A 214 20.96 1.47 16.12
CA GLU A 214 19.92 1.37 17.15
C GLU A 214 18.66 2.15 16.74
N ASN A 215 18.83 3.37 16.26
CA ASN A 215 17.71 4.18 15.77
C ASN A 215 17.02 3.52 14.58
N LEU A 216 17.78 3.00 13.61
CA LEU A 216 17.22 2.29 12.46
C LEU A 216 16.40 1.07 12.89
N ILE A 217 16.93 0.25 13.80
CA ILE A 217 16.22 -0.94 14.33
C ILE A 217 14.94 -0.51 15.05
N ARG A 218 14.99 0.54 15.86
CA ARG A 218 13.82 1.09 16.57
C ARG A 218 12.74 1.55 15.60
N ASP A 219 13.12 2.35 14.60
CA ASP A 219 12.21 2.84 13.57
C ASP A 219 11.56 1.70 12.78
N LEU A 220 12.33 0.64 12.44
CA LEU A 220 11.84 -0.55 11.77
C LEU A 220 10.82 -1.32 12.61
N LEU A 221 11.11 -1.50 13.90
CA LEU A 221 10.19 -2.18 14.82
C LEU A 221 8.91 -1.37 15.04
N SER A 222 9.03 -0.03 15.15
CA SER A 222 7.87 0.85 15.25
C SER A 222 7.01 0.78 13.98
N LEU A 223 7.61 0.93 12.81
CA LEU A 223 6.90 0.83 11.53
C LEU A 223 6.20 -0.52 11.36
N SER A 224 6.88 -1.62 11.71
CA SER A 224 6.27 -2.97 11.65
C SER A 224 5.05 -3.11 12.58
N LYS A 225 5.13 -2.56 13.81
CA LYS A 225 3.98 -2.53 14.73
C LYS A 225 2.81 -1.72 14.19
N ILE A 226 3.11 -0.54 13.64
CA ILE A 226 2.11 0.38 13.09
C ILE A 226 1.37 -0.29 11.93
N GLU A 227 2.09 -0.95 11.01
CA GLU A 227 1.51 -1.67 9.88
C GLU A 227 0.60 -2.83 10.32
N LEU A 228 1.04 -3.63 11.29
CA LEU A 228 0.21 -4.70 11.86
C LEU A 228 -1.06 -4.18 12.54
N GLN A 229 -1.04 -2.96 13.05
CA GLN A 229 -2.13 -2.33 13.78
C GLN A 229 -2.84 -1.23 12.99
N GLU A 230 -2.64 -1.11 11.70
CA GLU A 230 -3.17 -0.02 10.87
C GLU A 230 -4.70 0.11 10.96
N HIS A 231 -5.40 -1.01 11.15
CA HIS A 231 -6.85 -1.07 11.29
C HIS A 231 -7.37 -0.70 12.69
N ILE A 232 -6.48 -0.66 13.71
CA ILE A 232 -6.87 -0.34 15.09
C ILE A 232 -6.95 1.17 15.24
N ARG A 233 -8.14 1.68 15.54
CA ARG A 233 -8.39 3.12 15.71
C ARG A 233 -8.24 3.51 17.17
N PRO A 234 -7.64 4.67 17.48
CA PRO A 234 -7.61 5.20 18.84
C PRO A 234 -9.01 5.60 19.29
N THR A 235 -9.24 5.52 20.61
CA THR A 235 -10.55 5.78 21.22
C THR A 235 -10.49 6.73 22.42
N HIS A 236 -9.31 7.16 22.84
CA HIS A 236 -9.14 7.99 24.02
C HIS A 236 -9.10 9.48 23.67
N GLU A 237 -9.68 10.31 24.54
CA GLU A 237 -9.58 11.77 24.45
C GLU A 237 -8.19 12.22 24.96
N ILE A 238 -7.49 13.00 24.15
CA ILE A 238 -6.12 13.48 24.44
C ILE A 238 -6.10 15.00 24.30
N ASP A 239 -5.55 15.68 25.32
CA ASP A 239 -5.19 17.09 25.25
C ASP A 239 -3.85 17.24 24.52
N LEU A 240 -3.91 17.75 23.28
CA LEU A 240 -2.71 17.91 22.44
C LEU A 240 -1.78 19.01 22.93
N ILE A 241 -2.29 20.04 23.63
CA ILE A 241 -1.44 21.10 24.15
C ILE A 241 -0.52 20.53 25.23
N GLU A 242 -1.08 19.79 26.18
CA GLU A 242 -0.32 19.14 27.24
C GLU A 242 0.69 18.14 26.69
N LEU A 243 0.28 17.35 25.67
CA LEU A 243 1.13 16.38 25.03
C LEU A 243 2.32 17.02 24.30
N ILE A 244 2.08 18.08 23.52
CA ILE A 244 3.14 18.81 22.80
C ILE A 244 4.11 19.49 23.77
N ASP A 245 3.60 20.10 24.86
CA ASP A 245 4.44 20.65 25.92
C ASP A 245 5.35 19.57 26.54
N TYR A 246 4.80 18.38 26.79
CA TYR A 246 5.59 17.26 27.28
C TYR A 246 6.71 16.90 26.30
N VAL A 247 6.40 16.79 25.00
CA VAL A 247 7.43 16.48 23.98
C VAL A 247 8.48 17.57 23.90
N ILE A 248 8.12 18.86 23.87
CA ILE A 248 9.08 19.98 23.85
C ILE A 248 10.05 19.92 25.03
N LYS A 249 9.55 19.63 26.24
CA LYS A 249 10.39 19.50 27.45
C LYS A 249 11.46 18.41 27.30
N THR A 250 11.19 17.33 26.59
CA THR A 250 12.19 16.27 26.37
C THR A 250 13.38 16.75 25.54
N TYR A 251 13.21 17.81 24.74
CA TYR A 251 14.25 18.39 23.88
C TYR A 251 15.01 19.57 24.48
N GLU A 252 14.71 20.03 25.70
CA GLU A 252 15.34 21.21 26.32
C GLU A 252 16.88 21.18 26.28
N LYS A 253 17.49 20.01 26.58
CA LYS A 253 18.95 19.84 26.55
C LYS A 253 19.53 19.93 25.13
N ILE A 254 18.82 19.41 24.13
CA ILE A 254 19.27 19.39 22.74
C ILE A 254 19.13 20.79 22.14
N ILE A 255 18.03 21.46 22.44
CA ILE A 255 17.72 22.82 22.01
C ILE A 255 18.79 23.79 22.51
N SER A 256 19.10 23.75 23.82
CA SER A 256 20.13 24.61 24.42
C SER A 256 21.53 24.34 23.86
N LYS A 257 21.89 23.08 23.61
CA LYS A 257 23.19 22.72 22.98
C LYS A 257 23.35 23.25 21.55
N ASN A 258 22.26 23.32 20.78
CA ASN A 258 22.29 23.74 19.38
C ASN A 258 21.92 25.23 19.18
N ASN A 259 21.63 25.96 20.25
CA ASN A 259 21.11 27.35 20.21
C ASN A 259 19.86 27.48 19.30
N ILE A 260 18.99 26.49 19.33
CA ILE A 260 17.69 26.52 18.64
C ILE A 260 16.64 27.02 19.63
N SER A 261 15.65 27.80 19.17
CA SER A 261 14.50 28.16 19.98
C SER A 261 13.25 27.43 19.47
N ILE A 262 12.41 26.96 20.41
CA ILE A 262 11.08 26.45 20.04
C ILE A 262 10.04 27.40 20.60
N LYS A 263 9.21 27.96 19.71
CA LYS A 263 8.07 28.78 20.04
C LYS A 263 6.80 27.97 19.89
N PHE A 264 6.00 27.88 20.96
CA PHE A 264 4.70 27.19 20.92
C PHE A 264 3.55 28.17 21.09
N ASN A 265 2.81 28.41 20.01
CA ASN A 265 1.60 29.21 19.98
C ASN A 265 0.40 28.31 20.31
N LYS A 266 -0.13 28.43 21.49
CA LYS A 266 -1.18 27.57 22.03
C LYS A 266 -2.57 28.19 21.81
N THR A 267 -3.59 27.31 21.75
CA THR A 267 -5.00 27.64 21.81
C THR A 267 -5.65 26.83 22.92
N ASP A 268 -6.77 27.31 23.48
CA ASP A 268 -7.47 26.62 24.56
C ASP A 268 -8.30 25.44 24.07
N ASN A 269 -8.52 24.44 24.94
CA ASN A 269 -9.40 23.31 24.70
C ASN A 269 -9.06 22.53 23.42
N PHE A 270 -7.81 22.16 23.20
CA PHE A 270 -7.35 21.47 22.00
C PHE A 270 -7.30 19.95 22.21
N LYS A 271 -8.49 19.32 22.22
CA LYS A 271 -8.65 17.89 22.47
C LYS A 271 -9.01 17.14 21.18
N ILE A 272 -8.51 15.92 21.03
CA ILE A 272 -8.79 15.01 19.92
C ILE A 272 -8.98 13.58 20.43
N ILE A 273 -9.56 12.69 19.60
CA ILE A 273 -9.48 11.25 19.82
C ILE A 273 -8.13 10.76 19.31
N GLY A 274 -7.32 10.16 20.19
CA GLY A 274 -5.97 9.78 19.86
C GLY A 274 -5.40 8.67 20.75
N ASP A 275 -4.23 8.17 20.33
CA ASP A 275 -3.35 7.30 21.11
C ASP A 275 -2.17 8.14 21.57
N ARG A 276 -1.98 8.26 22.89
CA ARG A 276 -0.99 9.15 23.48
C ARG A 276 0.43 8.85 23.03
N ASP A 277 0.81 7.58 23.01
CA ASP A 277 2.17 7.17 22.66
C ASP A 277 2.47 7.39 21.18
N LYS A 278 1.49 7.11 20.32
CA LYS A 278 1.59 7.34 18.87
C LYS A 278 1.63 8.84 18.53
N LEU A 279 0.87 9.67 19.24
CA LEU A 279 0.92 11.13 19.08
C LEU A 279 2.27 11.69 19.55
N ILE A 280 2.82 11.19 20.67
CA ILE A 280 4.19 11.53 21.08
C ILE A 280 5.18 11.16 19.97
N GLU A 281 5.06 9.99 19.36
CA GLU A 281 5.94 9.56 18.28
C GLU A 281 5.83 10.45 17.03
N ILE A 282 4.62 10.90 16.67
CA ILE A 282 4.42 11.89 15.59
C ILE A 282 5.21 13.16 15.86
N PHE A 283 4.94 13.82 17.00
CA PHE A 283 5.54 15.12 17.28
C PHE A 283 7.04 15.03 17.57
N THR A 284 7.51 13.93 18.16
CA THR A 284 8.94 13.64 18.34
C THR A 284 9.63 13.57 16.98
N ASN A 285 9.09 12.83 16.00
CA ASN A 285 9.65 12.73 14.66
C ASN A 285 9.66 14.08 13.93
N LEU A 286 8.62 14.89 14.07
CA LEU A 286 8.56 16.20 13.42
C LEU A 286 9.55 17.19 14.03
N ILE A 287 9.63 17.27 15.37
CA ILE A 287 10.57 18.15 16.07
C ILE A 287 12.00 17.72 15.82
N ASP A 288 12.30 16.42 15.87
CA ASP A 288 13.62 15.87 15.60
C ASP A 288 14.10 16.21 14.18
N ASN A 289 13.23 16.05 13.17
CA ASN A 289 13.52 16.45 11.80
C ASN A 289 13.77 17.96 11.71
N SER A 290 12.93 18.78 12.34
CA SER A 290 13.10 20.24 12.36
C SER A 290 14.45 20.65 12.97
N ILE A 291 14.88 19.98 14.04
CA ILE A 291 16.19 20.22 14.69
C ILE A 291 17.34 19.77 13.77
N LYS A 292 17.25 18.57 13.17
CA LYS A 292 18.30 17.97 12.34
C LYS A 292 18.58 18.76 11.06
N TYR A 293 17.54 19.34 10.46
CA TYR A 293 17.64 20.02 9.19
C TYR A 293 17.64 21.55 9.28
N SER A 294 17.59 22.11 10.49
CA SER A 294 17.79 23.54 10.73
C SER A 294 19.22 23.87 11.10
N ASP A 295 19.70 25.03 10.67
CA ASP A 295 20.98 25.56 11.12
C ASP A 295 20.88 26.06 12.58
N LYS A 296 22.05 26.25 13.21
CA LYS A 296 22.13 26.86 14.55
C LYS A 296 21.51 28.26 14.57
N ASN A 297 20.99 28.68 15.72
CA ASN A 297 20.34 29.97 15.96
C ASN A 297 19.04 30.19 15.14
N LYS A 298 18.36 29.11 14.75
CA LYS A 298 17.06 29.15 14.06
C LYS A 298 15.93 28.89 15.04
N GLU A 299 14.71 29.29 14.63
CA GLU A 299 13.49 29.08 15.39
C GLU A 299 12.63 27.97 14.75
N ILE A 300 12.12 27.10 15.59
CA ILE A 300 11.07 26.13 15.24
C ILE A 300 9.78 26.68 15.84
N THR A 301 8.75 26.90 15.03
CA THR A 301 7.45 27.38 15.49
C THR A 301 6.44 26.27 15.44
N ILE A 302 5.85 25.91 16.58
CA ILE A 302 4.72 25.00 16.67
C ILE A 302 3.47 25.83 16.91
N THR A 303 2.41 25.61 16.13
CA THR A 303 1.16 26.36 16.25
C THR A 303 -0.01 25.40 16.32
N ALA A 304 -0.80 25.46 17.38
CA ALA A 304 -2.07 24.80 17.51
C ALA A 304 -3.20 25.79 17.19
N LYS A 305 -4.04 25.47 16.18
CA LYS A 305 -5.12 26.33 15.71
C LYS A 305 -6.40 25.53 15.52
N LYS A 306 -7.52 26.06 16.00
CA LYS A 306 -8.86 25.57 15.65
C LYS A 306 -9.38 26.34 14.44
N ASP A 307 -9.87 25.60 13.45
CA ASP A 307 -10.24 26.11 12.13
C ASP A 307 -11.72 25.82 11.80
N GLY A 308 -12.53 25.62 12.83
CA GLY A 308 -13.95 25.30 12.73
C GLY A 308 -14.22 23.86 12.28
N GLU A 309 -13.62 23.41 11.19
CA GLU A 309 -13.75 22.04 10.67
C GLU A 309 -12.66 21.10 11.18
N TYR A 310 -11.48 21.64 11.56
CA TYR A 310 -10.32 20.84 11.96
C TYR A 310 -9.57 21.44 13.14
N ASN A 311 -8.94 20.56 13.90
CA ASN A 311 -7.93 20.89 14.88
C ASN A 311 -6.55 20.72 14.23
N THR A 312 -5.89 21.84 13.84
CA THR A 312 -4.63 21.81 13.09
C THR A 312 -3.44 22.08 14.00
N VAL A 313 -2.42 21.21 13.92
CA VAL A 313 -1.10 21.48 14.51
C VAL A 313 -0.10 21.62 13.38
N SER A 314 0.57 22.77 13.34
CA SER A 314 1.63 23.09 12.38
C SER A 314 2.98 23.07 13.07
N VAL A 315 3.96 22.37 12.48
CA VAL A 315 5.36 22.42 12.90
C VAL A 315 6.15 23.05 11.75
N ALA A 316 6.68 24.26 11.99
CA ALA A 316 7.41 25.04 11.02
C ALA A 316 8.87 25.21 11.43
N ASP A 317 9.80 24.89 10.55
CA ASP A 317 11.23 25.12 10.71
C ASP A 317 11.77 26.17 9.70
N GLN A 318 12.95 26.70 9.99
CA GLN A 318 13.71 27.62 9.14
C GLN A 318 14.95 26.89 8.56
N GLY A 319 14.80 25.62 8.23
CA GLY A 319 15.88 24.76 7.73
C GLY A 319 16.13 24.92 6.23
N ILE A 320 16.82 23.92 5.69
CA ILE A 320 17.19 23.86 4.27
C ILE A 320 16.02 23.74 3.32
N GLY A 321 14.83 23.42 3.82
CA GLY A 321 13.65 23.13 3.00
C GLY A 321 13.80 21.87 2.13
N ILE A 322 12.81 21.66 1.26
CA ILE A 322 12.69 20.47 0.43
C ILE A 322 12.43 20.91 -1.02
N PRO A 323 13.21 20.43 -2.01
CA PRO A 323 12.92 20.64 -3.42
C PRO A 323 11.53 20.18 -3.82
N LYS A 324 10.85 20.92 -4.66
CA LYS A 324 9.45 20.70 -5.04
C LYS A 324 9.20 19.29 -5.60
N GLU A 325 10.14 18.79 -6.40
CA GLU A 325 10.11 17.44 -6.98
C GLU A 325 10.21 16.32 -5.95
N SER A 326 10.74 16.62 -4.77
CA SER A 326 10.94 15.62 -3.70
C SER A 326 9.79 15.58 -2.68
N ILE A 327 8.91 16.60 -2.63
CA ILE A 327 7.87 16.74 -1.60
C ILE A 327 6.93 15.52 -1.54
N HIS A 328 6.56 14.98 -2.69
CA HIS A 328 5.67 13.81 -2.75
C HIS A 328 6.36 12.50 -2.33
N ARG A 329 7.71 12.47 -2.31
CA ARG A 329 8.50 11.28 -2.00
C ARG A 329 9.03 11.22 -0.58
N ILE A 330 9.11 12.35 0.13
CA ILE A 330 9.73 12.39 1.47
C ILE A 330 9.00 11.55 2.53
N THR A 331 7.81 11.06 2.23
CA THR A 331 7.08 10.10 3.06
C THR A 331 7.27 8.65 2.62
N GLU A 332 8.06 8.41 1.56
CA GLU A 332 8.47 7.05 1.17
C GLU A 332 9.51 6.52 2.16
N ARG A 333 9.51 5.20 2.38
CA ARG A 333 10.45 4.55 3.29
C ARG A 333 11.88 4.67 2.73
N PHE A 334 12.84 5.03 3.61
CA PHE A 334 14.26 5.22 3.28
C PHE A 334 14.55 6.36 2.31
N PHE A 335 13.55 7.13 1.91
CA PHE A 335 13.79 8.27 1.03
C PHE A 335 14.43 9.42 1.79
N THR A 336 15.49 9.98 1.20
CA THR A 336 16.17 11.20 1.68
C THR A 336 16.55 12.04 0.47
N VAL A 337 16.38 13.37 0.58
CA VAL A 337 16.75 14.31 -0.49
C VAL A 337 18.26 14.29 -0.74
N ASP A 338 19.05 14.30 0.34
CA ASP A 338 20.51 14.19 0.32
C ASP A 338 20.94 13.05 1.27
N PRO A 339 21.34 11.89 0.71
CA PRO A 339 21.80 10.76 1.52
C PRO A 339 23.05 11.07 2.35
N SER A 340 23.95 11.96 1.87
CA SER A 340 25.19 12.30 2.56
C SER A 340 24.91 13.14 3.79
N LYS A 341 24.06 14.16 3.64
CA LYS A 341 23.63 15.03 4.74
C LYS A 341 22.77 14.25 5.75
N SER A 342 21.86 13.42 5.28
CA SER A 342 21.03 12.59 6.15
C SER A 342 21.89 11.66 7.02
N ARG A 343 22.91 11.02 6.44
CA ARG A 343 23.84 10.16 7.21
C ARG A 343 24.61 10.93 8.26
N SER A 344 25.06 12.15 7.98
CA SER A 344 25.83 12.96 8.92
C SER A 344 25.03 13.41 10.14
N VAL A 345 23.70 13.57 10.00
CA VAL A 345 22.80 13.95 11.11
C VAL A 345 22.04 12.75 11.72
N GLY A 346 22.41 11.51 11.35
CA GLY A 346 21.79 10.29 11.88
C GLY A 346 20.38 10.03 11.39
N GLY A 347 20.02 10.51 10.19
CA GLY A 347 18.73 10.24 9.58
C GLY A 347 18.61 8.80 9.07
N THR A 348 17.43 8.20 9.25
CA THR A 348 17.10 6.84 8.80
C THR A 348 16.27 6.83 7.52
N GLY A 349 15.59 7.95 7.19
CA GLY A 349 14.62 8.04 6.11
C GLY A 349 13.29 7.33 6.42
N LEU A 350 13.05 6.96 7.69
CA LEU A 350 11.83 6.30 8.13
C LEU A 350 10.89 7.22 8.92
N GLY A 351 11.39 8.28 9.54
CA GLY A 351 10.60 9.11 10.46
C GLY A 351 9.34 9.70 9.84
N LEU A 352 9.40 10.27 8.61
CA LEU A 352 8.20 10.82 7.95
C LEU A 352 7.26 9.74 7.41
N ALA A 353 7.78 8.55 7.07
CA ALA A 353 6.94 7.40 6.73
C ALA A 353 6.13 6.93 7.97
N ILE A 354 6.77 6.87 9.15
CA ILE A 354 6.11 6.58 10.43
C ILE A 354 5.03 7.62 10.71
N VAL A 355 5.35 8.92 10.61
CA VAL A 355 4.38 10.00 10.81
C VAL A 355 3.15 9.83 9.90
N LYS A 356 3.37 9.57 8.60
CA LYS A 356 2.28 9.37 7.64
C LYS A 356 1.33 8.23 8.05
N HIS A 357 1.87 7.07 8.44
CA HIS A 357 1.05 5.93 8.88
C HIS A 357 0.29 6.25 10.17
N LEU A 358 0.94 6.87 11.16
CA LEU A 358 0.31 7.24 12.41
C LEU A 358 -0.79 8.29 12.23
N VAL A 359 -0.57 9.29 11.37
CA VAL A 359 -1.57 10.30 11.00
C VAL A 359 -2.79 9.65 10.35
N SER A 360 -2.56 8.73 9.39
CA SER A 360 -3.63 7.95 8.76
C SER A 360 -4.44 7.13 9.77
N GLN A 361 -3.77 6.51 10.75
CA GLN A 361 -4.41 5.73 11.81
C GLN A 361 -5.33 6.59 12.70
N HIS A 362 -4.98 7.87 12.90
CA HIS A 362 -5.80 8.85 13.59
C HIS A 362 -6.88 9.50 12.70
N ARG A 363 -7.05 9.07 11.44
CA ARG A 363 -7.94 9.70 10.45
C ARG A 363 -7.68 11.20 10.28
N ALA A 364 -6.44 11.59 10.48
CA ALA A 364 -5.96 12.94 10.29
C ALA A 364 -5.33 13.09 8.88
N GLU A 365 -5.18 14.33 8.44
CA GLU A 365 -4.53 14.66 7.17
C GLU A 365 -3.19 15.33 7.45
N MET A 366 -2.19 15.01 6.62
CA MET A 366 -0.87 15.64 6.67
C MET A 366 -0.62 16.43 5.39
N HIS A 367 -0.32 17.74 5.56
CA HIS A 367 0.07 18.60 4.46
C HIS A 367 1.49 19.11 4.66
N ILE A 368 2.28 19.12 3.61
CA ILE A 368 3.69 19.53 3.64
C ILE A 368 3.88 20.69 2.69
N ASN A 369 4.28 21.83 3.26
CA ASN A 369 4.63 23.04 2.53
C ASN A 369 6.10 23.35 2.76
N SER A 370 6.91 23.36 1.70
CA SER A 370 8.33 23.63 1.81
C SER A 370 8.85 24.46 0.66
N ILE A 371 9.80 25.30 0.98
CA ILE A 371 10.54 26.10 -0.01
C ILE A 371 12.03 25.88 0.29
N GLU A 372 12.76 25.44 -0.72
CA GLU A 372 14.19 25.20 -0.64
C GLU A 372 14.93 26.44 -0.12
N ASN A 373 15.81 26.26 0.84
CA ASN A 373 16.57 27.27 1.59
C ASN A 373 15.73 28.27 2.40
N LYS A 374 14.43 28.00 2.63
CA LYS A 374 13.58 28.85 3.50
C LYS A 374 13.01 28.10 4.68
N GLY A 375 12.82 26.77 4.56
CA GLY A 375 12.30 25.91 5.60
C GLY A 375 11.10 25.09 5.16
N THR A 376 10.57 24.34 6.13
CA THR A 376 9.46 23.40 5.92
C THR A 376 8.38 23.65 6.98
N THR A 377 7.13 23.56 6.57
CA THR A 377 5.96 23.53 7.47
C THR A 377 5.19 22.24 7.22
N ILE A 378 4.96 21.47 8.28
CA ILE A 378 4.13 20.27 8.23
C ILE A 378 2.90 20.52 9.09
N ASP A 379 1.73 20.47 8.44
CA ASP A 379 0.43 20.64 9.06
C ASP A 379 -0.23 19.29 9.25
N ILE A 380 -0.70 19.00 10.47
CA ILE A 380 -1.52 17.84 10.77
C ILE A 380 -2.91 18.33 11.17
N LYS A 381 -3.91 17.92 10.39
CA LYS A 381 -5.31 18.25 10.58
C LYS A 381 -6.03 17.08 11.20
N PHE A 382 -6.46 17.23 12.45
CA PHE A 382 -7.26 16.25 13.16
C PHE A 382 -8.74 16.60 13.05
N ASN A 383 -9.60 15.60 12.98
CA ASN A 383 -11.04 15.82 13.12
C ASN A 383 -11.33 16.37 14.53
N PRO A 384 -12.26 17.32 14.68
CA PRO A 384 -12.69 17.77 15.99
C PRO A 384 -13.41 16.65 16.76
N LEU A 385 -13.48 16.81 18.09
CA LEU A 385 -14.29 15.95 18.96
C LEU A 385 -15.77 16.12 18.72
#